data_a7d2908acf3b4cf95a8759cc7d4051be
#
_entry.id   a7d2908acf3b4cf95a8759cc7d4051be
#
_cell.length_a   1.000
_cell.length_b   1.000
_cell.length_c   1.000
_cell.angle_alpha   90.00
_cell.angle_beta   90.00
_cell.angle_gamma   90.00
#
_symmetry.space_group_name_H-M   'P 1'
#
loop_
_entity.id
_entity.type
_entity.pdbx_description
1 polymer ?
#
loop_
_entity_poly.entity_id
_entity_poly.type
_entity_poly.pdbx_seq_one_letter_code
_entity_poly.pdbx_strand_id
1 'polypeptide(L)'
;MIMKFLYNATIVLPDQKRVQGAILVQDGLIAAVGEQEHLLKNCPANAEKIDLQGACVLPGFIDSHLHIRMGAEYLTNIGLRDARTMAEVVRRVEDFAHTHPEQEWLLGLEWSYGYADLPPEGFDRSMLDAVVPDRPVFLQSGMAHAAWANSKALELAGIDASTPDPEGGEIVRRADGSPSGWLKEGASKLVAAHVPPMNETMLQAGLERVLGEFARCGITRVESAAYDEGLFPLLEKMEKAGVLTCRIGVMVEMPPPVLSETRLADIEALRQKYHSPMLSLDGVKFFLDGVLESHTAYMPQGYGDNPREIGTLVWDPAVYKRAVQQVSHAGFQIWTHAIGSGAIQLALDAYAQTPAETRSLRHRVEHVEIPFEEDIPRFEALGVVACLQPVMVAPSDEWMGMQGIWAQRVRAEEHGRAFPARSLLGVGSVLAFGTDWPIVSLSPLHGLYKAVTRCSLAGGTAFVPRQAIGIQEALHAYTVSGAYACHREQQEGMIAVGKFADLVVLDADPADVPVNRIPDISVLMTFLEGRVVYDARVDCTEKAA
;
A
#
# COMPACT_ATOMS: atom_id res chain seq x y z
N MET A 1 -35.40 4.21 -6.11
CA MET A 1 -35.08 3.02 -5.30
C MET A 1 -34.43 2.00 -6.23
N ILE A 2 -33.12 1.85 -6.10
CA ILE A 2 -32.34 0.91 -6.93
C ILE A 2 -32.25 -0.38 -6.14
N MET A 3 -32.73 -1.48 -6.73
CA MET A 3 -32.67 -2.80 -6.11
C MET A 3 -31.93 -3.77 -7.02
N LYS A 4 -31.01 -4.52 -6.44
CA LYS A 4 -30.31 -5.62 -7.11
C LYS A 4 -30.45 -6.91 -6.32
N PHE A 5 -30.59 -8.00 -7.03
CA PHE A 5 -30.67 -9.34 -6.48
C PHE A 5 -29.51 -10.17 -7.03
N LEU A 6 -28.48 -10.31 -6.22
CA LEU A 6 -27.30 -11.11 -6.53
C LEU A 6 -27.60 -12.55 -6.10
N TYR A 7 -27.53 -13.50 -7.00
CA TYR A 7 -27.92 -14.88 -6.71
C TYR A 7 -26.97 -15.90 -7.31
N ASN A 8 -27.19 -17.18 -6.96
CA ASN A 8 -26.37 -18.29 -7.40
C ASN A 8 -24.89 -18.07 -6.99
N ALA A 9 -24.66 -17.92 -5.69
CA ALA A 9 -23.35 -17.62 -5.13
C ALA A 9 -23.07 -18.38 -3.84
N THR A 10 -21.80 -18.65 -3.57
CA THR A 10 -21.30 -19.03 -2.26
C THR A 10 -21.00 -17.77 -1.46
N ILE A 11 -21.78 -17.46 -0.45
CA ILE A 11 -21.65 -16.24 0.33
C ILE A 11 -20.95 -16.54 1.65
N VAL A 12 -19.89 -15.80 1.97
CA VAL A 12 -19.18 -15.90 3.26
C VAL A 12 -19.80 -14.94 4.27
N LEU A 13 -20.46 -15.50 5.28
CA LEU A 13 -21.14 -14.74 6.34
C LEU A 13 -20.16 -14.30 7.45
N PRO A 14 -20.55 -13.38 8.35
CA PRO A 14 -19.71 -12.88 9.42
C PRO A 14 -19.14 -13.97 10.36
N ASP A 15 -19.90 -15.05 10.60
CA ASP A 15 -19.50 -16.21 11.39
C ASP A 15 -18.64 -17.21 10.62
N GLN A 16 -18.12 -16.80 9.46
CA GLN A 16 -17.31 -17.61 8.55
C GLN A 16 -18.06 -18.78 7.90
N LYS A 17 -19.39 -18.89 8.07
CA LYS A 17 -20.19 -19.87 7.35
C LYS A 17 -20.32 -19.52 5.87
N ARG A 18 -20.34 -20.56 5.03
CA ARG A 18 -20.61 -20.48 3.60
C ARG A 18 -22.05 -20.89 3.35
N VAL A 19 -22.77 -20.02 2.67
CA VAL A 19 -24.17 -20.26 2.32
C VAL A 19 -24.32 -20.20 0.79
N GLN A 20 -24.90 -21.24 0.22
CA GLN A 20 -25.36 -21.17 -1.17
C GLN A 20 -26.60 -20.28 -1.21
N GLY A 21 -26.46 -19.06 -1.69
CA GLY A 21 -27.45 -18.05 -1.38
C GLY A 21 -27.56 -16.90 -2.36
N ALA A 22 -28.22 -15.87 -1.85
CA ALA A 22 -28.43 -14.61 -2.54
C ALA A 22 -28.28 -13.42 -1.59
N ILE A 23 -28.05 -12.25 -2.17
CA ILE A 23 -28.00 -10.95 -1.48
C ILE A 23 -29.01 -10.04 -2.17
N LEU A 24 -29.92 -9.46 -1.42
CA LEU A 24 -30.77 -8.36 -1.88
C LEU A 24 -30.11 -7.05 -1.47
N VAL A 25 -29.79 -6.21 -2.43
CA VAL A 25 -29.26 -4.86 -2.23
C VAL A 25 -30.37 -3.85 -2.51
N GLN A 26 -30.53 -2.90 -1.61
CA GLN A 26 -31.48 -1.81 -1.76
C GLN A 26 -30.79 -0.48 -1.39
N ASP A 27 -30.78 0.46 -2.33
CA ASP A 27 -30.21 1.81 -2.13
C ASP A 27 -28.78 1.79 -1.53
N GLY A 28 -27.93 0.88 -2.02
CA GLY A 28 -26.54 0.73 -1.60
C GLY A 28 -26.30 -0.14 -0.37
N LEU A 29 -27.36 -0.55 0.34
CA LEU A 29 -27.28 -1.36 1.55
C LEU A 29 -27.70 -2.81 1.30
N ILE A 30 -27.16 -3.73 2.09
CA ILE A 30 -27.61 -5.11 2.14
C ILE A 30 -28.97 -5.16 2.86
N ALA A 31 -30.05 -5.36 2.11
CA ALA A 31 -31.39 -5.44 2.67
C ALA A 31 -31.72 -6.85 3.18
N ALA A 32 -31.18 -7.89 2.54
CA ALA A 32 -31.29 -9.27 2.98
C ALA A 32 -30.13 -10.11 2.45
N VAL A 33 -29.75 -11.15 3.19
CA VAL A 33 -28.77 -12.16 2.79
C VAL A 33 -29.16 -13.51 3.38
N GLY A 34 -28.96 -14.59 2.62
CA GLY A 34 -29.29 -15.94 3.07
C GLY A 34 -29.56 -16.92 1.93
N GLU A 35 -30.24 -18.00 2.26
CA GLU A 35 -30.57 -19.07 1.29
C GLU A 35 -31.36 -18.54 0.10
N GLN A 36 -30.91 -18.89 -1.10
CA GLN A 36 -31.45 -18.37 -2.36
C GLN A 36 -32.93 -18.61 -2.52
N GLU A 37 -33.43 -19.83 -2.24
CA GLU A 37 -34.84 -20.17 -2.43
C GLU A 37 -35.78 -19.32 -1.57
N HIS A 38 -35.32 -19.00 -0.34
CA HIS A 38 -36.09 -18.16 0.57
C HIS A 38 -36.15 -16.71 0.07
N LEU A 39 -35.03 -16.17 -0.33
CA LEU A 39 -34.92 -14.77 -0.79
C LEU A 39 -35.60 -14.59 -2.17
N LEU A 40 -35.50 -15.57 -3.06
CA LEU A 40 -36.10 -15.49 -4.38
C LEU A 40 -37.63 -15.37 -4.31
N LYS A 41 -38.27 -16.06 -3.36
CA LYS A 41 -39.74 -15.98 -3.15
C LYS A 41 -40.20 -14.58 -2.75
N ASN A 42 -39.32 -13.83 -2.10
CA ASN A 42 -39.59 -12.49 -1.59
C ASN A 42 -38.87 -11.38 -2.40
N CYS A 43 -38.24 -11.74 -3.52
CA CYS A 43 -37.51 -10.81 -4.36
C CYS A 43 -38.48 -9.83 -5.04
N PRO A 44 -38.28 -8.51 -4.89
CA PRO A 44 -39.08 -7.52 -5.58
C PRO A 44 -39.01 -7.70 -7.10
N ALA A 45 -40.19 -7.59 -7.76
CA ALA A 45 -40.29 -7.84 -9.21
C ALA A 45 -39.47 -6.85 -10.07
N ASN A 46 -39.18 -5.67 -9.52
CA ASN A 46 -38.37 -4.62 -10.15
C ASN A 46 -36.89 -4.68 -9.80
N ALA A 47 -36.41 -5.68 -9.03
CA ALA A 47 -35.00 -5.83 -8.74
C ALA A 47 -34.26 -6.35 -9.99
N GLU A 48 -33.13 -5.69 -10.30
CA GLU A 48 -32.17 -6.16 -11.28
C GLU A 48 -31.54 -7.48 -10.77
N LYS A 49 -31.63 -8.53 -11.55
CA LYS A 49 -31.13 -9.87 -11.19
C LYS A 49 -29.76 -10.09 -11.82
N ILE A 50 -28.77 -10.39 -10.99
CA ILE A 50 -27.39 -10.69 -11.41
C ILE A 50 -27.06 -12.12 -11.00
N ASP A 51 -26.85 -13.01 -11.98
CA ASP A 51 -26.40 -14.39 -11.75
C ASP A 51 -24.88 -14.39 -11.55
N LEU A 52 -24.43 -14.84 -10.39
CA LEU A 52 -23.03 -14.94 -10.05
C LEU A 52 -22.41 -16.31 -10.37
N GLN A 53 -23.19 -17.21 -11.00
CA GLN A 53 -22.73 -18.49 -11.59
C GLN A 53 -21.97 -19.41 -10.63
N GLY A 54 -22.32 -19.39 -9.34
CA GLY A 54 -21.67 -20.21 -8.31
C GLY A 54 -20.41 -19.57 -7.69
N ALA A 55 -20.05 -18.38 -8.10
CA ALA A 55 -18.88 -17.65 -7.60
C ALA A 55 -18.92 -17.40 -6.09
N CYS A 56 -17.75 -17.16 -5.49
CA CYS A 56 -17.62 -16.84 -4.08
C CYS A 56 -17.78 -15.32 -3.86
N VAL A 57 -18.62 -14.94 -2.89
CA VAL A 57 -18.82 -13.54 -2.50
C VAL A 57 -18.28 -13.30 -1.10
N LEU A 58 -17.33 -12.37 -1.00
CA LEU A 58 -16.76 -11.86 0.24
C LEU A 58 -17.15 -10.38 0.43
N PRO A 59 -17.01 -9.83 1.65
CA PRO A 59 -16.93 -8.38 1.80
C PRO A 59 -15.80 -7.85 0.94
N GLY A 60 -15.96 -6.66 0.36
CA GLY A 60 -14.88 -6.00 -0.34
C GLY A 60 -13.65 -5.87 0.56
N PHE A 61 -12.47 -6.05 -0.02
CA PHE A 61 -11.22 -5.92 0.73
C PHE A 61 -11.00 -4.49 1.17
N ILE A 62 -10.42 -4.34 2.36
CA ILE A 62 -9.99 -3.07 2.94
C ILE A 62 -8.47 -3.09 2.98
N ASP A 63 -7.83 -2.22 2.22
CA ASP A 63 -6.39 -1.99 2.30
C ASP A 63 -6.13 -0.92 3.35
N SER A 64 -5.63 -1.35 4.50
CA SER A 64 -5.48 -0.48 5.67
C SER A 64 -4.24 0.43 5.60
N HIS A 65 -3.39 0.31 4.58
CA HIS A 65 -2.17 1.12 4.45
C HIS A 65 -1.63 1.10 3.02
N LEU A 66 -1.72 2.22 2.33
CA LEU A 66 -1.10 2.44 1.02
C LEU A 66 -0.88 3.95 0.76
N HIS A 67 -0.39 4.31 -0.44
CA HIS A 67 -0.08 5.68 -0.83
C HIS A 67 -0.68 6.02 -2.20
N ILE A 68 -1.83 6.72 -2.20
CA ILE A 68 -2.61 6.97 -3.41
C ILE A 68 -1.86 7.85 -4.42
N ARG A 69 -1.24 8.95 -3.96
CA ARG A 69 -0.46 9.85 -4.83
C ARG A 69 0.70 9.13 -5.48
N MET A 70 1.49 8.41 -4.68
CA MET A 70 2.60 7.62 -5.22
C MET A 70 2.11 6.57 -6.22
N GLY A 71 0.94 5.98 -5.97
CA GLY A 71 0.30 5.06 -6.91
C GLY A 71 -0.11 5.73 -8.21
N ALA A 72 -0.65 6.95 -8.17
CA ALA A 72 -0.98 7.71 -9.36
C ALA A 72 0.29 8.05 -10.18
N GLU A 73 1.35 8.46 -9.50
CA GLU A 73 2.65 8.69 -10.12
C GLU A 73 3.24 7.40 -10.72
N TYR A 74 3.15 6.28 -10.00
CA TYR A 74 3.61 4.96 -10.47
C TYR A 74 2.88 4.51 -11.75
N LEU A 75 1.55 4.64 -11.80
CA LEU A 75 0.75 4.20 -12.94
C LEU A 75 0.82 5.13 -14.15
N THR A 76 1.26 6.37 -13.97
CA THR A 76 1.41 7.34 -15.07
C THR A 76 2.82 7.40 -15.63
N ASN A 77 3.77 6.73 -14.99
CA ASN A 77 5.16 6.68 -15.37
C ASN A 77 5.54 5.29 -15.94
N ILE A 78 6.78 5.15 -16.41
CA ILE A 78 7.31 3.91 -16.97
C ILE A 78 7.57 2.93 -15.80
N GLY A 79 6.77 1.87 -15.68
CA GLY A 79 6.99 0.81 -14.69
C GLY A 79 8.15 -0.10 -15.12
N LEU A 80 9.16 -0.23 -14.26
CA LEU A 80 10.37 -1.00 -14.55
C LEU A 80 10.62 -2.16 -13.57
N ARG A 81 9.80 -2.33 -12.56
CA ARG A 81 9.94 -3.33 -11.47
C ARG A 81 10.14 -4.76 -11.97
N ASP A 82 9.39 -5.14 -12.99
CA ASP A 82 9.40 -6.50 -13.54
C ASP A 82 10.28 -6.66 -14.79
N ALA A 83 10.97 -5.59 -15.20
CA ALA A 83 11.97 -5.67 -16.27
C ALA A 83 13.12 -6.61 -15.85
N ARG A 84 13.53 -7.48 -16.74
CA ARG A 84 14.57 -8.50 -16.48
C ARG A 84 15.91 -8.19 -17.15
N THR A 85 15.91 -7.28 -18.12
CA THR A 85 17.10 -6.89 -18.89
C THR A 85 17.14 -5.39 -19.14
N MET A 86 18.35 -4.86 -19.38
CA MET A 86 18.54 -3.47 -19.81
C MET A 86 17.84 -3.20 -21.15
N ALA A 87 17.91 -4.17 -22.08
CA ALA A 87 17.23 -4.07 -23.36
C ALA A 87 15.72 -3.92 -23.19
N GLU A 88 15.12 -4.60 -22.22
CA GLU A 88 13.69 -4.45 -21.89
C GLU A 88 13.39 -3.06 -21.32
N VAL A 89 14.22 -2.54 -20.42
CA VAL A 89 14.08 -1.19 -19.89
C VAL A 89 14.09 -0.16 -21.01
N VAL A 90 15.10 -0.20 -21.89
CA VAL A 90 15.23 0.73 -23.03
C VAL A 90 14.01 0.64 -23.95
N ARG A 91 13.56 -0.58 -24.28
CA ARG A 91 12.33 -0.78 -25.08
C ARG A 91 11.10 -0.16 -24.42
N ARG A 92 10.89 -0.35 -23.11
CA ARG A 92 9.76 0.26 -22.39
C ARG A 92 9.81 1.79 -22.43
N VAL A 93 11.00 2.36 -22.34
CA VAL A 93 11.18 3.82 -22.47
C VAL A 93 10.80 4.28 -23.88
N GLU A 94 11.22 3.56 -24.92
CA GLU A 94 10.88 3.83 -26.32
C GLU A 94 9.38 3.73 -26.57
N ASP A 95 8.75 2.62 -26.16
CA ASP A 95 7.31 2.38 -26.29
C ASP A 95 6.50 3.48 -25.59
N PHE A 96 6.91 3.86 -24.37
CA PHE A 96 6.25 4.92 -23.60
C PHE A 96 6.42 6.28 -24.30
N ALA A 97 7.59 6.57 -24.82
CA ALA A 97 7.85 7.81 -25.55
C ALA A 97 6.95 7.96 -26.80
N HIS A 98 6.71 6.86 -27.52
CA HIS A 98 5.83 6.83 -28.68
C HIS A 98 4.35 6.95 -28.32
N THR A 99 3.92 6.33 -27.22
CA THR A 99 2.51 6.34 -26.80
C THR A 99 2.10 7.59 -26.04
N HIS A 100 3.08 8.37 -25.52
CA HIS A 100 2.86 9.62 -24.77
C HIS A 100 3.68 10.77 -25.38
N PRO A 101 3.37 11.20 -26.62
CA PRO A 101 4.10 12.27 -27.30
C PRO A 101 3.95 13.63 -26.63
N GLU A 102 2.88 13.82 -25.84
CA GLU A 102 2.57 15.05 -25.10
C GLU A 102 3.41 15.23 -23.83
N GLN A 103 4.06 14.18 -23.33
CA GLN A 103 4.84 14.27 -22.11
C GLN A 103 6.21 14.91 -22.38
N GLU A 104 6.49 16.00 -21.69
CA GLU A 104 7.77 16.72 -21.78
C GLU A 104 8.90 15.93 -21.11
N TRP A 105 8.66 15.32 -19.96
CA TRP A 105 9.58 14.44 -19.24
C TRP A 105 9.10 13.00 -19.27
N LEU A 106 10.00 12.09 -19.55
CA LEU A 106 9.75 10.66 -19.45
C LEU A 106 10.32 10.16 -18.13
N LEU A 107 9.42 9.82 -17.23
CA LEU A 107 9.79 9.37 -15.89
C LEU A 107 9.59 7.86 -15.79
N GLY A 108 10.52 7.19 -15.15
CA GLY A 108 10.41 5.75 -14.89
C GLY A 108 10.78 5.42 -13.45
N LEU A 109 10.19 4.37 -12.94
CA LEU A 109 10.32 3.95 -11.55
C LEU A 109 10.74 2.50 -11.45
N GLU A 110 11.61 2.20 -10.47
CA GLU A 110 11.90 0.85 -10.01
C GLU A 110 12.76 -0.02 -10.94
N TRP A 111 13.74 0.58 -11.62
CA TRP A 111 14.76 -0.23 -12.27
C TRP A 111 15.69 -0.90 -11.24
N SER A 112 16.29 -2.05 -11.63
CA SER A 112 17.14 -2.88 -10.79
C SER A 112 18.61 -2.83 -11.20
N TYR A 113 19.52 -3.12 -10.27
CA TYR A 113 20.95 -3.34 -10.54
C TYR A 113 21.27 -4.75 -11.08
N GLY A 114 20.32 -5.68 -10.99
CA GLY A 114 20.53 -7.11 -11.25
C GLY A 114 20.27 -7.56 -12.69
N TYR A 115 20.35 -6.67 -13.68
CA TYR A 115 20.10 -7.06 -15.07
C TYR A 115 21.23 -7.92 -15.64
N ALA A 116 20.87 -9.05 -16.24
CA ALA A 116 21.83 -10.01 -16.77
C ALA A 116 22.69 -9.47 -17.92
N ASP A 117 22.20 -8.44 -18.62
CA ASP A 117 22.84 -7.75 -19.74
C ASP A 117 23.39 -6.37 -19.37
N LEU A 118 23.50 -6.07 -18.06
CA LEU A 118 24.10 -4.82 -17.58
C LEU A 118 25.59 -4.81 -17.95
N PRO A 119 26.07 -3.78 -18.72
CA PRO A 119 27.49 -3.67 -19.06
C PRO A 119 28.36 -3.51 -17.80
N PRO A 120 29.64 -3.92 -17.83
CA PRO A 120 30.57 -3.72 -16.72
C PRO A 120 30.73 -2.26 -16.29
N GLU A 121 30.56 -1.33 -17.24
CA GLU A 121 30.60 0.12 -17.01
C GLU A 121 29.34 0.66 -16.32
N GLY A 122 28.29 -0.17 -16.21
CA GLY A 122 27.02 0.19 -15.59
C GLY A 122 26.07 0.93 -16.53
N PHE A 123 25.26 1.79 -15.97
CA PHE A 123 24.23 2.55 -16.68
C PHE A 123 24.86 3.73 -17.45
N ASP A 124 24.57 3.80 -18.76
CA ASP A 124 25.11 4.85 -19.62
C ASP A 124 23.98 5.57 -20.39
N ARG A 125 24.03 6.91 -20.40
CA ARG A 125 23.03 7.77 -21.05
C ARG A 125 22.82 7.48 -22.54
N SER A 126 23.86 7.01 -23.24
CA SER A 126 23.77 6.71 -24.68
C SER A 126 22.71 5.66 -25.01
N MET A 127 22.41 4.76 -24.09
CA MET A 127 21.37 3.75 -24.28
C MET A 127 19.97 4.40 -24.33
N LEU A 128 19.72 5.42 -23.50
CA LEU A 128 18.49 6.20 -23.51
C LEU A 128 18.46 7.23 -24.64
N ASP A 129 19.61 7.86 -24.92
CA ASP A 129 19.75 8.81 -26.03
C ASP A 129 19.46 8.16 -27.40
N ALA A 130 19.75 6.87 -27.53
CA ALA A 130 19.50 6.13 -28.77
C ALA A 130 18.02 6.01 -29.13
N VAL A 131 17.14 5.99 -28.12
CA VAL A 131 15.69 5.81 -28.29
C VAL A 131 14.90 7.10 -28.02
N VAL A 132 15.41 7.99 -27.16
CA VAL A 132 14.78 9.28 -26.82
C VAL A 132 15.86 10.38 -26.75
N PRO A 133 16.28 10.93 -27.90
CA PRO A 133 17.31 11.97 -27.93
C PRO A 133 16.80 13.38 -27.63
N ASP A 134 15.52 13.63 -27.79
CA ASP A 134 14.90 14.97 -27.84
C ASP A 134 14.16 15.38 -26.59
N ARG A 135 13.82 14.42 -25.73
CA ARG A 135 13.10 14.65 -24.46
C ARG A 135 13.94 14.16 -23.27
N PRO A 136 13.83 14.82 -22.10
CA PRO A 136 14.50 14.37 -20.90
C PRO A 136 13.90 13.05 -20.38
N VAL A 137 14.77 12.09 -20.08
CA VAL A 137 14.44 10.80 -19.47
C VAL A 137 15.10 10.73 -18.10
N PHE A 138 14.32 10.41 -17.07
CA PHE A 138 14.78 10.26 -15.71
C PHE A 138 14.14 9.03 -15.07
N LEU A 139 14.95 7.99 -14.83
CA LEU A 139 14.51 6.71 -14.31
C LEU A 139 15.07 6.52 -12.89
N GLN A 140 14.22 6.33 -11.91
CA GLN A 140 14.61 6.05 -10.51
C GLN A 140 14.75 4.56 -10.27
N SER A 141 15.76 4.19 -9.46
CA SER A 141 15.93 2.80 -9.00
C SER A 141 14.82 2.40 -8.01
N GLY A 142 14.61 1.10 -7.86
CA GLY A 142 13.59 0.55 -6.95
C GLY A 142 13.73 0.96 -5.49
N MET A 143 14.95 1.33 -5.07
CA MET A 143 15.24 1.80 -3.71
C MET A 143 15.36 3.33 -3.61
N ALA A 144 15.12 4.05 -4.69
CA ALA A 144 15.24 5.50 -4.81
C ALA A 144 16.64 6.09 -4.47
N HIS A 145 17.68 5.22 -4.33
CA HIS A 145 19.06 5.61 -4.02
C HIS A 145 19.92 5.92 -5.26
N ALA A 146 19.34 5.77 -6.45
CA ALA A 146 20.00 6.16 -7.70
C ALA A 146 18.98 6.50 -8.79
N ALA A 147 19.47 7.21 -9.80
CA ALA A 147 18.72 7.48 -11.01
C ALA A 147 19.59 7.27 -12.26
N TRP A 148 18.92 7.01 -13.38
CA TRP A 148 19.53 6.94 -14.70
C TRP A 148 18.87 7.97 -15.62
N ALA A 149 19.67 8.90 -16.09
CA ALA A 149 19.24 10.06 -16.87
C ALA A 149 19.88 10.05 -18.26
N ASN A 150 19.14 10.50 -19.27
CA ASN A 150 19.68 10.71 -20.60
C ASN A 150 20.42 12.05 -20.72
N SER A 151 21.05 12.30 -21.86
CA SER A 151 21.78 13.55 -22.11
C SER A 151 20.91 14.79 -21.99
N LYS A 152 19.65 14.72 -22.40
CA LYS A 152 18.72 15.85 -22.35
C LYS A 152 18.35 16.23 -20.92
N ALA A 153 18.15 15.25 -20.05
CA ALA A 153 17.90 15.49 -18.63
C ALA A 153 19.12 16.10 -17.92
N LEU A 154 20.33 15.61 -18.22
CA LEU A 154 21.58 16.19 -17.69
C LEU A 154 21.80 17.62 -18.16
N GLU A 155 21.54 17.91 -19.45
CA GLU A 155 21.61 19.27 -20.01
C GLU A 155 20.70 20.25 -19.26
N LEU A 156 19.43 19.87 -19.05
CA LEU A 156 18.45 20.69 -18.33
C LEU A 156 18.85 20.93 -16.86
N ALA A 157 19.48 19.95 -16.23
CA ALA A 157 20.00 20.06 -14.86
C ALA A 157 21.35 20.79 -14.77
N GLY A 158 21.96 21.17 -15.92
CA GLY A 158 23.26 21.83 -15.95
C GLY A 158 24.42 20.93 -15.49
N ILE A 159 24.28 19.61 -15.68
CA ILE A 159 25.28 18.62 -15.25
C ILE A 159 26.22 18.30 -16.42
N ASP A 160 27.50 18.64 -16.25
CA ASP A 160 28.57 18.43 -17.23
C ASP A 160 29.84 17.83 -16.60
N ALA A 161 30.93 17.78 -17.37
CA ALA A 161 32.21 17.24 -16.91
C ALA A 161 32.83 18.06 -15.75
N SER A 162 32.46 19.32 -15.59
CA SER A 162 32.96 20.22 -14.54
C SER A 162 32.11 20.24 -13.27
N THR A 163 30.90 19.69 -13.32
CA THR A 163 29.98 19.65 -12.17
C THR A 163 30.56 18.78 -11.06
N PRO A 164 30.79 19.29 -9.84
CA PRO A 164 31.31 18.48 -8.74
C PRO A 164 30.26 17.50 -8.24
N ASP A 165 30.70 16.42 -7.62
CA ASP A 165 29.81 15.55 -6.87
C ASP A 165 29.18 16.32 -5.71
N PRO A 166 27.85 16.22 -5.50
CA PRO A 166 27.20 16.85 -4.37
C PRO A 166 27.53 16.11 -3.06
N GLU A 167 27.30 16.77 -1.93
CA GLU A 167 27.45 16.14 -0.62
C GLU A 167 26.57 14.86 -0.53
N GLY A 168 27.20 13.74 -0.17
CA GLY A 168 26.54 12.46 -0.06
C GLY A 168 26.02 11.90 -1.39
N GLY A 169 26.60 12.28 -2.54
CA GLY A 169 26.21 11.77 -3.86
C GLY A 169 27.37 11.61 -4.83
N GLU A 170 27.20 10.80 -5.88
CA GLU A 170 28.19 10.53 -6.91
C GLU A 170 27.57 10.68 -8.31
N ILE A 171 28.20 11.51 -9.16
CA ILE A 171 27.92 11.56 -10.59
C ILE A 171 28.88 10.58 -11.27
N VAL A 172 28.39 9.40 -11.67
CA VAL A 172 29.24 8.41 -12.35
C VAL A 172 29.73 8.98 -13.69
N ARG A 173 31.03 8.84 -13.95
CA ARG A 173 31.68 9.43 -15.13
C ARG A 173 32.24 8.38 -16.06
N ARG A 174 32.21 8.69 -17.34
CA ARG A 174 32.88 7.94 -18.39
C ARG A 174 34.41 8.14 -18.32
N ALA A 175 35.16 7.38 -19.08
CA ALA A 175 36.61 7.47 -19.15
C ALA A 175 37.13 8.86 -19.62
N ASP A 176 36.29 9.60 -20.37
CA ASP A 176 36.58 10.97 -20.83
C ASP A 176 36.24 12.06 -19.82
N GLY A 177 35.76 11.67 -18.62
CA GLY A 177 35.31 12.56 -17.55
C GLY A 177 33.88 13.08 -17.70
N SER A 178 33.20 12.81 -18.79
CA SER A 178 31.80 13.22 -18.96
C SER A 178 30.85 12.38 -18.10
N PRO A 179 29.71 12.94 -17.64
CA PRO A 179 28.71 12.18 -16.88
C PRO A 179 28.15 11.01 -17.69
N SER A 180 28.09 9.82 -17.10
CA SER A 180 27.48 8.64 -17.76
C SER A 180 25.95 8.70 -17.80
N GLY A 181 25.34 9.52 -16.96
CA GLY A 181 23.90 9.54 -16.71
C GLY A 181 23.48 8.74 -15.49
N TRP A 182 24.36 7.96 -14.92
CA TRP A 182 24.11 7.24 -13.67
C TRP A 182 24.43 8.16 -12.47
N LEU A 183 23.41 8.48 -11.69
CA LEU A 183 23.44 9.40 -10.58
C LEU A 183 23.12 8.65 -9.29
N LYS A 184 24.01 8.65 -8.32
CA LYS A 184 23.84 7.94 -7.06
C LYS A 184 23.54 8.91 -5.93
N GLU A 185 22.67 8.49 -5.02
CA GLU A 185 22.29 9.20 -3.80
C GLU A 185 21.92 10.68 -4.07
N GLY A 186 22.57 11.63 -3.38
CA GLY A 186 22.33 13.05 -3.53
C GLY A 186 22.46 13.59 -4.97
N ALA A 187 23.22 12.91 -5.84
CA ALA A 187 23.36 13.32 -7.23
C ALA A 187 22.06 13.18 -8.04
N SER A 188 21.20 12.24 -7.71
CA SER A 188 19.89 12.07 -8.35
C SER A 188 18.99 13.30 -8.15
N LYS A 189 19.11 13.97 -7.00
CA LYS A 189 18.33 15.18 -6.66
C LYS A 189 18.65 16.36 -7.56
N LEU A 190 19.84 16.39 -8.16
CA LEU A 190 20.23 17.48 -9.09
C LEU A 190 19.32 17.48 -10.34
N VAL A 191 18.96 16.30 -10.86
CA VAL A 191 18.01 16.20 -11.98
C VAL A 191 16.58 16.26 -11.49
N ALA A 192 16.25 15.58 -10.38
CA ALA A 192 14.89 15.56 -9.83
C ALA A 192 14.33 16.95 -9.53
N ALA A 193 15.17 17.91 -9.15
CA ALA A 193 14.77 19.30 -8.92
C ALA A 193 14.24 20.03 -10.18
N HIS A 194 14.53 19.50 -11.37
CA HIS A 194 14.08 20.05 -12.65
C HIS A 194 12.86 19.30 -13.23
N VAL A 195 12.49 18.17 -12.62
CA VAL A 195 11.28 17.44 -13.01
C VAL A 195 10.06 18.26 -12.60
N PRO A 196 9.17 18.63 -13.54
CA PRO A 196 7.97 19.39 -13.19
C PRO A 196 7.04 18.52 -12.34
N PRO A 197 6.37 19.09 -11.32
CA PRO A 197 5.37 18.36 -10.57
C PRO A 197 4.19 17.99 -11.48
N MET A 198 3.53 16.87 -11.19
CA MET A 198 2.30 16.50 -11.88
C MET A 198 1.28 17.62 -11.77
N ASN A 199 0.73 18.06 -12.91
CA ASN A 199 -0.39 18.98 -12.89
C ASN A 199 -1.71 18.28 -12.51
N GLU A 200 -2.76 19.04 -12.19
CA GLU A 200 -4.04 18.50 -11.72
C GLU A 200 -4.66 17.51 -12.72
N THR A 201 -4.55 17.77 -14.03
CA THR A 201 -5.09 16.89 -15.08
C THR A 201 -4.38 15.53 -15.10
N MET A 202 -3.04 15.54 -15.04
CA MET A 202 -2.25 14.31 -14.98
C MET A 202 -2.54 13.53 -13.68
N LEU A 203 -2.63 14.25 -12.56
CA LEU A 203 -2.93 13.65 -11.27
C LEU A 203 -4.32 13.03 -11.26
N GLN A 204 -5.32 13.69 -11.82
CA GLN A 204 -6.67 13.14 -11.96
C GLN A 204 -6.66 11.87 -12.82
N ALA A 205 -6.01 11.88 -13.96
CA ALA A 205 -5.89 10.69 -14.82
C ALA A 205 -5.18 9.54 -14.11
N GLY A 206 -4.13 9.86 -13.33
CA GLY A 206 -3.45 8.88 -12.48
C GLY A 206 -4.37 8.28 -11.41
N LEU A 207 -5.13 9.12 -10.72
CA LEU A 207 -6.09 8.68 -9.70
C LEU A 207 -7.22 7.81 -10.31
N GLU A 208 -7.71 8.12 -11.51
CA GLU A 208 -8.69 7.28 -12.20
C GLU A 208 -8.12 5.88 -12.51
N ARG A 209 -6.85 5.79 -12.90
CA ARG A 209 -6.16 4.50 -13.06
C ARG A 209 -6.02 3.76 -11.73
N VAL A 210 -5.61 4.46 -10.67
CA VAL A 210 -5.51 3.90 -9.29
C VAL A 210 -6.84 3.30 -8.85
N LEU A 211 -7.94 4.03 -9.02
CA LEU A 211 -9.30 3.56 -8.69
C LEU A 211 -9.69 2.33 -9.51
N GLY A 212 -9.28 2.25 -10.77
CA GLY A 212 -9.46 1.08 -11.62
C GLY A 212 -8.70 -0.14 -11.08
N GLU A 213 -7.45 0.03 -10.64
CA GLU A 213 -6.66 -1.05 -10.04
C GLU A 213 -7.25 -1.52 -8.71
N PHE A 214 -7.72 -0.60 -7.85
CA PHE A 214 -8.41 -0.97 -6.62
C PHE A 214 -9.64 -1.84 -6.91
N ALA A 215 -10.47 -1.40 -7.85
CA ALA A 215 -11.67 -2.14 -8.24
C ALA A 215 -11.33 -3.53 -8.83
N ARG A 216 -10.27 -3.62 -9.66
CA ARG A 216 -9.76 -4.88 -10.23
C ARG A 216 -9.24 -5.85 -9.16
N CYS A 217 -8.68 -5.33 -8.08
CA CYS A 217 -8.20 -6.13 -6.94
C CYS A 217 -9.29 -6.46 -5.90
N GLY A 218 -10.54 -6.05 -6.12
CA GLY A 218 -11.63 -6.28 -5.15
C GLY A 218 -11.58 -5.38 -3.92
N ILE A 219 -10.80 -4.29 -3.97
CA ILE A 219 -10.63 -3.35 -2.87
C ILE A 219 -11.73 -2.30 -2.93
N THR A 220 -12.48 -2.16 -1.84
CA THR A 220 -13.61 -1.24 -1.72
C THR A 220 -13.35 -0.09 -0.75
N ARG A 221 -12.33 -0.21 0.09
CA ARG A 221 -11.81 0.86 0.95
C ARG A 221 -10.30 0.83 0.96
N VAL A 222 -9.71 2.01 0.97
CA VAL A 222 -8.27 2.22 1.17
C VAL A 222 -8.04 3.29 2.23
N GLU A 223 -6.93 3.13 2.95
CA GLU A 223 -6.45 4.10 3.91
C GLU A 223 -5.09 4.63 3.43
N SER A 224 -5.06 5.88 2.99
CA SER A 224 -3.85 6.52 2.49
C SER A 224 -3.02 7.07 3.63
N ALA A 225 -1.81 6.51 3.79
CA ALA A 225 -1.03 6.62 5.01
C ALA A 225 -0.27 7.94 5.18
N ALA A 226 0.04 8.66 4.10
CA ALA A 226 0.76 9.94 4.15
C ALA A 226 0.81 10.63 2.77
N TYR A 227 1.28 11.89 2.76
CA TYR A 227 1.57 12.71 1.57
C TYR A 227 0.36 13.15 0.73
N ASP A 228 -0.86 12.77 1.13
CA ASP A 228 -2.06 12.92 0.32
C ASP A 228 -3.00 14.05 0.76
N GLU A 229 -2.61 14.84 1.77
CA GLU A 229 -3.39 16.00 2.23
C GLU A 229 -3.75 16.96 1.07
N GLY A 230 -2.82 17.19 0.16
CA GLY A 230 -3.05 18.02 -1.02
C GLY A 230 -4.03 17.44 -2.05
N LEU A 231 -4.43 16.16 -1.92
CA LEU A 231 -5.38 15.51 -2.82
C LEU A 231 -6.84 15.81 -2.47
N PHE A 232 -7.15 16.24 -1.25
CA PHE A 232 -8.53 16.44 -0.81
C PHE A 232 -9.39 17.25 -1.78
N PRO A 233 -8.96 18.41 -2.32
CA PRO A 233 -9.78 19.17 -3.25
C PRO A 233 -10.11 18.41 -4.54
N LEU A 234 -9.16 17.63 -5.06
CA LEU A 234 -9.35 16.85 -6.28
C LEU A 234 -10.24 15.62 -5.99
N LEU A 235 -10.01 14.91 -4.89
CA LEU A 235 -10.85 13.77 -4.48
C LEU A 235 -12.29 14.22 -4.19
N GLU A 236 -12.51 15.39 -3.58
CA GLU A 236 -13.83 15.99 -3.39
C GLU A 236 -14.54 16.26 -4.74
N LYS A 237 -13.81 16.77 -5.73
CA LYS A 237 -14.31 16.99 -7.09
C LYS A 237 -14.72 15.65 -7.73
N MET A 238 -13.89 14.61 -7.58
CA MET A 238 -14.15 13.26 -8.10
C MET A 238 -15.33 12.59 -7.36
N GLU A 239 -15.47 12.78 -6.05
CA GLU A 239 -16.63 12.32 -5.27
C GLU A 239 -17.93 12.96 -5.79
N LYS A 240 -17.95 14.29 -5.92
CA LYS A 240 -19.12 15.04 -6.44
C LYS A 240 -19.49 14.63 -7.87
N ALA A 241 -18.51 14.25 -8.67
CA ALA A 241 -18.73 13.71 -10.02
C ALA A 241 -19.21 12.25 -10.01
N GLY A 242 -19.20 11.55 -8.87
CA GLY A 242 -19.61 10.16 -8.73
C GLY A 242 -18.65 9.15 -9.35
N VAL A 243 -17.38 9.55 -9.58
CA VAL A 243 -16.37 8.70 -10.23
C VAL A 243 -15.52 7.88 -9.25
N LEU A 244 -15.63 8.13 -7.94
CA LEU A 244 -14.94 7.31 -6.96
C LEU A 244 -15.52 5.88 -6.97
N THR A 245 -14.64 4.90 -7.16
CA THR A 245 -14.96 3.46 -7.16
C THR A 245 -14.47 2.75 -5.89
N CYS A 246 -13.92 3.50 -4.96
CA CYS A 246 -13.40 3.03 -3.69
C CYS A 246 -13.60 4.11 -2.62
N ARG A 247 -13.81 3.71 -1.36
CA ARG A 247 -13.83 4.63 -0.21
C ARG A 247 -12.40 4.97 0.16
N ILE A 248 -12.14 6.23 0.48
CA ILE A 248 -10.81 6.74 0.73
C ILE A 248 -10.76 7.43 2.10
N GLY A 249 -10.00 6.85 3.03
CA GLY A 249 -9.53 7.49 4.24
C GLY A 249 -8.14 8.09 4.00
N VAL A 250 -7.90 9.30 4.49
CA VAL A 250 -6.61 9.99 4.35
C VAL A 250 -6.06 10.33 5.72
N MET A 251 -4.79 9.99 5.93
CA MET A 251 -4.03 10.40 7.10
C MET A 251 -3.19 11.62 6.77
N VAL A 252 -3.18 12.60 7.68
CA VAL A 252 -2.33 13.79 7.54
C VAL A 252 -1.00 13.57 8.23
N GLU A 253 0.07 13.77 7.51
CA GLU A 253 1.41 13.64 8.06
C GLU A 253 1.73 14.76 9.08
N MET A 254 2.39 14.36 10.16
CA MET A 254 2.94 15.27 11.16
C MET A 254 4.48 15.14 11.18
N PRO A 255 5.20 16.03 10.46
CA PRO A 255 6.65 16.00 10.46
C PRO A 255 7.23 16.68 11.72
N PRO A 256 8.45 16.28 12.19
CA PRO A 256 9.16 17.00 13.24
C PRO A 256 9.62 18.40 12.78
N PRO A 257 9.85 19.36 13.67
CA PRO A 257 9.67 19.30 15.13
C PRO A 257 8.35 19.92 15.59
N VAL A 258 7.41 20.23 14.69
CA VAL A 258 6.37 21.22 14.97
C VAL A 258 4.98 20.57 15.06
N LEU A 259 4.55 20.34 16.29
CA LEU A 259 3.12 20.35 16.59
C LEU A 259 2.76 21.75 17.09
N SER A 260 2.17 22.58 16.25
CA SER A 260 1.57 23.86 16.68
C SER A 260 0.09 23.71 16.91
N GLU A 261 -0.47 24.55 17.79
CA GLU A 261 -1.93 24.61 17.96
C GLU A 261 -2.64 24.96 16.63
N THR A 262 -2.01 25.79 15.81
CA THR A 262 -2.50 26.15 14.47
C THR A 262 -2.59 24.90 13.59
N ARG A 263 -1.56 24.04 13.55
CA ARG A 263 -1.58 22.82 12.74
C ARG A 263 -2.70 21.87 13.15
N LEU A 264 -2.93 21.68 14.46
CA LEU A 264 -4.05 20.87 14.96
C LEU A 264 -5.41 21.45 14.58
N ALA A 265 -5.55 22.79 14.65
CA ALA A 265 -6.78 23.45 14.22
C ALA A 265 -7.03 23.29 12.70
N ASP A 266 -5.98 23.35 11.88
CA ASP A 266 -6.08 23.11 10.43
C ASP A 266 -6.52 21.68 10.14
N ILE A 267 -5.94 20.68 10.82
CA ILE A 267 -6.33 19.28 10.67
C ILE A 267 -7.78 19.05 11.13
N GLU A 268 -8.21 19.68 12.23
CA GLU A 268 -9.59 19.62 12.67
C GLU A 268 -10.56 20.23 11.66
N ALA A 269 -10.21 21.35 11.04
CA ALA A 269 -11.02 21.95 9.98
C ALA A 269 -11.15 21.03 8.75
N LEU A 270 -10.05 20.33 8.38
CA LEU A 270 -10.08 19.31 7.33
C LEU A 270 -10.99 18.13 7.73
N ARG A 271 -10.90 17.62 8.97
CA ARG A 271 -11.76 16.54 9.47
C ARG A 271 -13.23 16.90 9.41
N GLN A 272 -13.56 18.13 9.80
CA GLN A 272 -14.94 18.63 9.74
C GLN A 272 -15.44 18.78 8.29
N LYS A 273 -14.56 19.12 7.37
CA LYS A 273 -14.91 19.25 5.96
C LYS A 273 -15.03 17.91 5.25
N TYR A 274 -14.10 16.98 5.51
CA TYR A 274 -13.99 15.70 4.83
C TYR A 274 -14.34 14.55 5.79
N HIS A 275 -15.62 14.19 5.80
CA HIS A 275 -16.17 13.16 6.70
C HIS A 275 -17.30 12.35 6.04
N SER A 276 -17.35 12.35 4.71
CA SER A 276 -18.33 11.54 3.97
C SER A 276 -18.01 10.04 4.07
N PRO A 277 -18.96 9.15 3.77
CA PRO A 277 -18.67 7.73 3.64
C PRO A 277 -17.65 7.40 2.55
N MET A 278 -17.48 8.26 1.54
CA MET A 278 -16.58 8.05 0.40
C MET A 278 -15.19 8.68 0.60
N LEU A 279 -15.12 9.82 1.30
CA LEU A 279 -13.88 10.57 1.49
C LEU A 279 -13.82 11.14 2.91
N SER A 280 -12.82 10.75 3.68
CA SER A 280 -12.65 11.20 5.06
C SER A 280 -11.20 11.49 5.41
N LEU A 281 -11.01 12.41 6.37
CA LEU A 281 -9.76 12.53 7.12
C LEU A 281 -9.88 11.66 8.37
N ASP A 282 -9.10 10.60 8.45
CA ASP A 282 -9.26 9.59 9.50
C ASP A 282 -8.26 9.74 10.65
N GLY A 283 -7.16 10.48 10.48
CA GLY A 283 -6.23 10.75 11.58
C GLY A 283 -4.89 11.37 11.18
N VAL A 284 -3.87 11.13 11.99
CA VAL A 284 -2.54 11.73 11.89
C VAL A 284 -1.46 10.66 11.79
N LYS A 285 -0.57 10.78 10.81
CA LYS A 285 0.57 9.88 10.58
C LYS A 285 1.87 10.47 11.11
N PHE A 286 2.62 9.66 11.86
CA PHE A 286 3.98 9.91 12.27
C PHE A 286 4.93 8.90 11.63
N PHE A 287 6.16 9.32 11.32
CA PHE A 287 7.27 8.45 10.99
C PHE A 287 8.28 8.49 12.13
N LEU A 288 8.54 7.37 12.78
CA LEU A 288 9.51 7.30 13.88
C LEU A 288 10.91 6.93 13.43
N ASP A 289 11.01 6.04 12.45
CA ASP A 289 12.27 5.58 11.89
C ASP A 289 12.16 5.35 10.39
N GLY A 290 13.20 4.78 9.79
CA GLY A 290 13.22 4.38 8.40
C GLY A 290 13.04 2.86 8.25
N VAL A 291 13.81 2.24 7.33
CA VAL A 291 13.70 0.84 6.94
C VAL A 291 14.99 0.06 7.25
N LEU A 292 14.86 -1.26 7.41
CA LEU A 292 15.99 -2.13 7.74
C LEU A 292 17.03 -2.19 6.62
N GLU A 293 16.60 -2.23 5.38
CA GLU A 293 17.45 -2.39 4.21
C GLU A 293 18.52 -1.30 4.09
N SER A 294 18.18 -0.07 4.45
CA SER A 294 19.10 1.09 4.43
C SER A 294 19.76 1.40 5.76
N HIS A 295 19.63 0.55 6.78
CA HIS A 295 20.10 0.77 8.15
C HIS A 295 19.52 2.04 8.82
N THR A 296 18.30 2.43 8.45
CA THR A 296 17.64 3.60 9.01
C THR A 296 16.54 3.26 10.01
N ALA A 297 16.07 2.01 10.07
CA ALA A 297 15.21 1.52 11.14
C ALA A 297 15.95 1.56 12.50
N TYR A 298 15.28 1.99 13.58
CA TYR A 298 15.93 2.14 14.87
C TYR A 298 16.05 0.81 15.63
N MET A 299 17.26 0.25 15.63
CA MET A 299 17.65 -1.03 16.21
C MET A 299 18.65 -0.81 17.36
N PRO A 300 18.21 -0.55 18.60
CA PRO A 300 19.11 -0.19 19.71
C PRO A 300 20.21 -1.20 20.02
N GLN A 301 20.01 -2.46 19.60
CA GLN A 301 20.97 -3.54 19.82
C GLN A 301 21.93 -3.74 18.64
N GLY A 302 21.83 -2.89 17.61
CA GLY A 302 22.64 -2.92 16.39
C GLY A 302 22.12 -3.92 15.35
N TYR A 303 22.56 -3.72 14.11
CA TYR A 303 22.26 -4.58 12.97
C TYR A 303 23.09 -5.86 12.94
N GLY A 304 22.59 -6.90 12.29
CA GLY A 304 23.26 -8.19 12.19
C GLY A 304 24.58 -8.11 11.43
N ASP A 305 24.61 -7.39 10.34
CA ASP A 305 25.80 -7.18 9.49
C ASP A 305 26.66 -6.00 9.94
N ASN A 306 26.13 -5.06 10.72
CA ASN A 306 26.86 -3.93 11.29
C ASN A 306 26.40 -3.62 12.73
N PRO A 307 26.96 -4.30 13.75
CA PRO A 307 26.54 -4.15 15.14
C PRO A 307 26.74 -2.76 15.76
N ARG A 308 27.49 -1.88 15.08
CA ARG A 308 27.70 -0.49 15.54
C ARG A 308 26.66 0.47 15.01
N GLU A 309 25.97 0.08 13.96
CA GLU A 309 24.87 0.84 13.37
C GLU A 309 23.60 0.51 14.13
N ILE A 310 22.87 1.53 14.55
CA ILE A 310 21.60 1.38 15.29
C ILE A 310 20.42 2.06 14.59
N GLY A 311 20.65 2.63 13.42
CA GLY A 311 19.64 3.42 12.71
C GLY A 311 19.37 4.77 13.38
N THR A 312 18.28 5.42 12.99
CA THR A 312 17.99 6.79 13.43
C THR A 312 16.51 6.95 13.77
N LEU A 313 16.22 7.67 14.85
CA LEU A 313 14.88 8.17 15.10
C LEU A 313 14.68 9.50 14.35
N VAL A 314 13.56 9.63 13.67
CA VAL A 314 13.15 10.88 13.00
C VAL A 314 12.76 11.96 14.01
N TRP A 315 12.26 11.52 15.17
CA TRP A 315 11.82 12.40 16.26
C TRP A 315 12.72 12.28 17.49
N ASP A 316 12.95 13.38 18.18
CA ASP A 316 13.38 13.32 19.58
C ASP A 316 12.29 12.58 20.39
N PRO A 317 12.66 11.58 21.22
CA PRO A 317 11.66 10.77 21.93
C PRO A 317 10.73 11.56 22.85
N ALA A 318 11.23 12.60 23.50
CA ALA A 318 10.43 13.42 24.41
C ALA A 318 9.48 14.34 23.62
N VAL A 319 9.91 14.84 22.48
CA VAL A 319 9.08 15.65 21.56
C VAL A 319 7.97 14.79 20.98
N TYR A 320 8.30 13.58 20.50
CA TYR A 320 7.31 12.62 19.97
C TYR A 320 6.24 12.27 21.00
N LYS A 321 6.64 11.89 22.23
CA LYS A 321 5.69 11.56 23.30
C LYS A 321 4.73 12.71 23.60
N ARG A 322 5.20 13.95 23.62
CA ARG A 322 4.33 15.14 23.78
C ARG A 322 3.39 15.33 22.59
N ALA A 323 3.88 15.15 21.35
CA ALA A 323 3.07 15.26 20.15
C ALA A 323 1.94 14.22 20.14
N VAL A 324 2.25 12.96 20.46
CA VAL A 324 1.25 11.89 20.60
C VAL A 324 0.18 12.24 21.63
N GLN A 325 0.56 12.78 22.80
CA GLN A 325 -0.41 13.20 23.82
C GLN A 325 -1.32 14.32 23.30
N GLN A 326 -0.78 15.33 22.62
CA GLN A 326 -1.55 16.46 22.09
C GLN A 326 -2.52 16.01 21.00
N VAL A 327 -2.08 15.20 20.04
CA VAL A 327 -2.93 14.66 18.97
C VAL A 327 -4.02 13.75 19.52
N SER A 328 -3.67 12.90 20.49
CA SER A 328 -4.62 12.00 21.17
C SER A 328 -5.68 12.78 21.96
N HIS A 329 -5.29 13.85 22.69
CA HIS A 329 -6.24 14.73 23.38
C HIS A 329 -7.17 15.48 22.42
N ALA A 330 -6.70 15.82 21.22
CA ALA A 330 -7.53 16.40 20.16
C ALA A 330 -8.49 15.39 19.51
N GLY A 331 -8.47 14.12 19.96
CA GLY A 331 -9.39 13.08 19.50
C GLY A 331 -9.06 12.54 18.10
N PHE A 332 -7.81 12.59 17.69
CA PHE A 332 -7.37 11.97 16.44
C PHE A 332 -6.78 10.58 16.66
N GLN A 333 -7.12 9.64 15.78
CA GLN A 333 -6.37 8.42 15.65
C GLN A 333 -4.94 8.72 15.20
N ILE A 334 -3.97 8.00 15.72
CA ILE A 334 -2.56 8.15 15.38
C ILE A 334 -2.07 6.86 14.72
N TRP A 335 -1.38 7.02 13.59
CA TRP A 335 -0.65 5.95 12.93
C TRP A 335 0.84 6.25 13.03
N THR A 336 1.60 5.32 13.53
CA THR A 336 3.05 5.48 13.66
C THR A 336 3.76 4.44 12.81
N HIS A 337 4.48 4.90 11.78
CA HIS A 337 5.47 4.07 11.12
C HIS A 337 6.58 3.72 12.11
N ALA A 338 6.76 2.44 12.38
CA ALA A 338 7.80 1.91 13.23
C ALA A 338 8.19 0.50 12.81
N ILE A 339 9.39 0.36 12.28
CA ILE A 339 9.96 -0.88 11.75
C ILE A 339 10.93 -1.51 12.74
N GLY A 340 11.90 -0.74 13.22
CA GLY A 340 12.89 -1.19 14.18
C GLY A 340 12.32 -1.41 15.58
N SER A 341 12.92 -2.34 16.31
CA SER A 341 12.44 -2.72 17.65
C SER A 341 12.37 -1.54 18.62
N GLY A 342 13.33 -0.62 18.56
CA GLY A 342 13.32 0.57 19.41
C GLY A 342 12.27 1.60 19.03
N ALA A 343 11.94 1.74 17.74
CA ALA A 343 10.87 2.61 17.29
C ALA A 343 9.49 2.07 17.68
N ILE A 344 9.26 0.76 17.53
CA ILE A 344 8.01 0.09 17.97
C ILE A 344 7.82 0.27 19.48
N GLN A 345 8.88 0.03 20.27
CA GLN A 345 8.85 0.24 21.72
C GLN A 345 8.51 1.69 22.07
N LEU A 346 9.15 2.66 21.41
CA LEU A 346 8.90 4.09 21.65
C LEU A 346 7.45 4.48 21.30
N ALA A 347 6.88 3.94 20.21
CA ALA A 347 5.48 4.17 19.85
C ALA A 347 4.53 3.67 20.95
N LEU A 348 4.74 2.43 21.39
CA LEU A 348 3.95 1.84 22.48
C LEU A 348 4.13 2.57 23.81
N ASP A 349 5.35 3.06 24.11
CA ASP A 349 5.62 3.89 25.28
C ASP A 349 4.87 5.21 25.24
N ALA A 350 4.79 5.83 24.07
CA ALA A 350 4.03 7.07 23.89
C ALA A 350 2.52 6.83 24.08
N TYR A 351 1.98 5.76 23.48
CA TYR A 351 0.57 5.39 23.62
C TYR A 351 0.20 5.00 25.07
N ALA A 352 1.10 4.35 25.79
CA ALA A 352 0.90 4.03 27.19
C ALA A 352 0.75 5.28 28.11
N GLN A 353 1.27 6.42 27.68
CA GLN A 353 1.19 7.69 28.40
C GLN A 353 -0.03 8.53 28.02
N THR A 354 -0.82 8.11 27.04
CA THR A 354 -2.09 8.77 26.72
C THR A 354 -3.17 8.38 27.74
N PRO A 355 -4.19 9.23 27.99
CA PRO A 355 -5.29 8.88 28.87
C PRO A 355 -6.00 7.60 28.44
N ALA A 356 -6.49 6.81 29.41
CA ALA A 356 -7.15 5.53 29.11
C ALA A 356 -8.40 5.68 28.21
N GLU A 357 -9.07 6.83 28.28
CA GLU A 357 -10.23 7.17 27.47
C GLU A 357 -9.89 7.22 25.97
N THR A 358 -8.65 7.56 25.63
CA THR A 358 -8.18 7.67 24.23
C THR A 358 -7.88 6.31 23.60
N ARG A 359 -7.95 5.20 24.35
CA ARG A 359 -7.85 3.84 23.76
C ARG A 359 -8.94 3.57 22.74
N SER A 360 -10.10 4.21 22.87
CA SER A 360 -11.18 4.14 21.87
C SER A 360 -10.78 4.74 20.52
N LEU A 361 -9.72 5.53 20.45
CA LEU A 361 -9.15 6.04 19.18
C LEU A 361 -8.40 4.97 18.39
N ARG A 362 -8.07 3.81 19.03
CA ARG A 362 -7.46 2.65 18.36
C ARG A 362 -6.19 3.05 17.62
N HIS A 363 -5.27 3.73 18.33
CA HIS A 363 -3.97 4.10 17.73
C HIS A 363 -3.31 2.89 17.08
N ARG A 364 -2.50 3.13 16.05
CA ARG A 364 -1.92 2.06 15.25
C ARG A 364 -0.40 2.16 15.24
N VAL A 365 0.26 1.01 15.13
CA VAL A 365 1.66 0.90 14.71
C VAL A 365 1.67 0.21 13.35
N GLU A 366 2.31 0.88 12.39
CA GLU A 366 2.43 0.41 11.02
C GLU A 366 3.73 -0.37 10.84
N HIS A 367 3.69 -1.39 10.01
CA HIS A 367 4.76 -2.32 9.63
C HIS A 367 5.07 -3.35 10.71
N VAL A 368 5.47 -2.97 11.91
CA VAL A 368 5.76 -3.88 13.05
C VAL A 368 6.66 -5.05 12.62
N GLU A 369 7.78 -4.74 11.93
CA GLU A 369 8.58 -5.81 11.31
C GLU A 369 9.35 -6.64 12.33
N ILE A 370 9.97 -5.99 13.34
CA ILE A 370 10.86 -6.68 14.28
C ILE A 370 10.70 -6.15 15.72
N PRO A 371 9.52 -6.32 16.37
CA PRO A 371 9.31 -5.87 17.75
C PRO A 371 10.15 -6.67 18.75
N PHE A 372 10.37 -6.12 19.96
CA PHE A 372 10.81 -6.92 21.08
C PHE A 372 9.70 -7.90 21.53
N GLU A 373 10.07 -9.05 22.11
CA GLU A 373 9.08 -10.03 22.56
C GLU A 373 8.17 -9.48 23.66
N GLU A 374 8.72 -8.66 24.56
CA GLU A 374 8.00 -7.99 25.64
C GLU A 374 6.99 -6.93 25.15
N ASP A 375 7.15 -6.44 23.94
CA ASP A 375 6.23 -5.46 23.36
C ASP A 375 4.97 -6.10 22.74
N ILE A 376 5.02 -7.36 22.34
CA ILE A 376 3.88 -8.05 21.72
C ILE A 376 2.60 -7.97 22.58
N PRO A 377 2.59 -8.31 23.89
CA PRO A 377 1.38 -8.23 24.69
C PRO A 377 0.90 -6.79 24.96
N ARG A 378 1.76 -5.81 24.74
CA ARG A 378 1.38 -4.39 24.91
C ARG A 378 0.37 -3.89 23.87
N PHE A 379 0.36 -4.47 22.67
CA PHE A 379 -0.61 -4.12 21.64
C PHE A 379 -2.05 -4.35 22.14
N GLU A 380 -2.33 -5.52 22.69
CA GLU A 380 -3.66 -5.82 23.28
C GLU A 380 -3.92 -4.95 24.51
N ALA A 381 -2.98 -4.91 25.45
CA ALA A 381 -3.15 -4.19 26.71
C ALA A 381 -3.42 -2.69 26.53
N LEU A 382 -2.91 -2.08 25.46
CA LEU A 382 -3.10 -0.67 25.13
C LEU A 382 -4.24 -0.43 24.12
N GLY A 383 -4.84 -1.48 23.56
CA GLY A 383 -5.82 -1.39 22.49
C GLY A 383 -5.25 -0.84 21.19
N VAL A 384 -3.96 -1.08 20.93
CA VAL A 384 -3.25 -0.63 19.74
C VAL A 384 -3.46 -1.64 18.60
N VAL A 385 -3.83 -1.17 17.44
CA VAL A 385 -3.95 -1.99 16.23
C VAL A 385 -2.56 -2.19 15.62
N ALA A 386 -2.19 -3.43 15.33
CA ALA A 386 -1.01 -3.74 14.54
C ALA A 386 -1.40 -3.79 13.05
N CYS A 387 -0.84 -2.91 12.24
CA CYS A 387 -1.05 -2.92 10.80
C CYS A 387 0.18 -3.51 10.10
N LEU A 388 0.00 -4.69 9.52
CA LEU A 388 1.06 -5.43 8.85
C LEU A 388 0.85 -5.44 7.34
N GLN A 389 1.97 -5.56 6.60
CA GLN A 389 1.98 -5.72 5.16
C GLN A 389 2.42 -7.15 4.80
N PRO A 390 1.49 -8.12 4.76
CA PRO A 390 1.86 -9.51 4.50
C PRO A 390 2.50 -9.69 3.12
N VAL A 391 2.22 -8.80 2.18
CA VAL A 391 2.83 -8.80 0.84
C VAL A 391 4.35 -8.58 0.92
N MET A 392 4.85 -7.87 1.94
CA MET A 392 6.29 -7.66 2.18
C MET A 392 7.00 -8.90 2.73
N VAL A 393 6.27 -9.85 3.29
CA VAL A 393 6.85 -11.10 3.79
C VAL A 393 7.33 -11.95 2.63
N ALA A 394 8.63 -12.22 2.55
CA ALA A 394 9.25 -12.95 1.43
C ALA A 394 8.79 -12.41 0.05
N PRO A 395 8.99 -11.13 -0.26
CA PRO A 395 8.46 -10.49 -1.47
C PRO A 395 9.14 -11.03 -2.73
N SER A 396 10.45 -11.21 -2.67
CA SER A 396 11.28 -11.93 -3.64
C SER A 396 12.46 -12.52 -2.87
N ASP A 397 13.12 -13.51 -3.46
CA ASP A 397 14.32 -14.10 -2.87
C ASP A 397 15.48 -13.08 -2.74
N GLU A 398 15.42 -11.97 -3.49
CA GLU A 398 16.45 -10.93 -3.51
C GLU A 398 16.31 -9.91 -2.36
N TRP A 399 15.09 -9.61 -1.92
CA TRP A 399 14.84 -8.53 -0.95
C TRP A 399 14.69 -9.00 0.49
N MET A 400 13.85 -9.97 0.76
CA MET A 400 13.41 -10.33 2.10
C MET A 400 13.35 -11.86 2.34
N GLY A 401 13.99 -12.66 1.52
CA GLY A 401 14.17 -14.10 1.81
C GLY A 401 15.17 -14.32 2.95
N MET A 402 15.29 -15.56 3.43
CA MET A 402 16.30 -15.92 4.47
C MET A 402 17.75 -15.61 4.04
N GLN A 403 17.99 -15.32 2.78
CA GLN A 403 19.28 -14.88 2.22
C GLN A 403 19.22 -13.45 1.68
N GLY A 404 18.05 -12.79 1.76
CA GLY A 404 17.84 -11.43 1.29
C GLY A 404 18.46 -10.37 2.20
N ILE A 405 18.42 -9.13 1.75
CA ILE A 405 18.98 -7.98 2.47
C ILE A 405 18.39 -7.88 3.88
N TRP A 406 17.08 -8.04 4.04
CA TRP A 406 16.41 -7.98 5.34
C TRP A 406 17.03 -8.96 6.35
N ALA A 407 17.22 -10.23 5.94
CA ALA A 407 17.78 -11.28 6.82
C ALA A 407 19.25 -11.02 7.17
N GLN A 408 19.99 -10.31 6.34
CA GLN A 408 21.38 -9.90 6.64
C GLN A 408 21.42 -8.73 7.64
N ARG A 409 20.43 -7.83 7.56
CA ARG A 409 20.33 -6.67 8.45
C ARG A 409 19.92 -7.03 9.87
N VAL A 410 19.06 -8.03 10.01
CA VAL A 410 18.55 -8.48 11.31
C VAL A 410 19.40 -9.62 11.84
N ARG A 411 19.72 -9.61 13.14
CA ARG A 411 20.49 -10.68 13.76
C ARG A 411 19.73 -12.00 13.69
N ALA A 412 20.42 -13.10 13.40
CA ALA A 412 19.81 -14.40 13.15
C ALA A 412 18.92 -14.91 14.31
N GLU A 413 19.32 -14.62 15.56
CA GLU A 413 18.54 -14.97 16.76
C GLU A 413 17.22 -14.20 16.88
N GLU A 414 17.10 -13.07 16.18
CA GLU A 414 15.91 -12.22 16.18
C GLU A 414 14.93 -12.56 15.05
N HIS A 415 15.38 -13.24 13.98
CA HIS A 415 14.53 -13.59 12.83
C HIS A 415 13.18 -14.18 13.22
N GLY A 416 13.15 -14.95 14.31
CA GLY A 416 11.91 -15.56 14.79
C GLY A 416 10.79 -14.58 15.16
N ARG A 417 11.10 -13.29 15.36
CA ARG A 417 10.13 -12.23 15.69
C ARG A 417 9.64 -11.45 14.47
N ALA A 418 10.17 -11.78 13.28
CA ALA A 418 9.87 -11.04 12.06
C ALA A 418 8.40 -11.13 11.66
N PHE A 419 7.80 -9.96 11.41
CA PHE A 419 6.41 -9.83 10.99
C PHE A 419 5.47 -10.72 11.84
N PRO A 420 5.27 -10.40 13.13
CA PRO A 420 4.81 -11.31 14.18
C PRO A 420 3.30 -11.55 14.19
N ALA A 421 2.68 -11.82 13.04
CA ALA A 421 1.23 -11.95 12.89
C ALA A 421 0.63 -13.00 13.85
N ARG A 422 1.22 -14.20 13.93
CA ARG A 422 0.74 -15.26 14.84
C ARG A 422 0.91 -14.87 16.31
N SER A 423 2.03 -14.26 16.66
CA SER A 423 2.28 -13.81 18.03
C SER A 423 1.31 -12.74 18.49
N LEU A 424 1.02 -11.76 17.62
CA LEU A 424 0.04 -10.70 17.88
C LEU A 424 -1.38 -11.26 18.05
N LEU A 425 -1.83 -12.14 17.15
CA LEU A 425 -3.13 -12.81 17.31
C LEU A 425 -3.19 -13.69 18.56
N GLY A 426 -2.07 -14.32 18.91
CA GLY A 426 -1.97 -15.18 20.10
C GLY A 426 -2.19 -14.45 21.43
N VAL A 427 -1.94 -13.14 21.48
CA VAL A 427 -2.20 -12.30 22.66
C VAL A 427 -3.53 -11.53 22.55
N GLY A 428 -4.31 -11.73 21.48
CA GLY A 428 -5.61 -11.08 21.28
C GLY A 428 -5.55 -9.69 20.65
N SER A 429 -4.38 -9.29 20.09
CA SER A 429 -4.25 -8.00 19.41
C SER A 429 -5.08 -7.95 18.13
N VAL A 430 -5.63 -6.80 17.81
CA VAL A 430 -6.26 -6.55 16.51
C VAL A 430 -5.18 -6.42 15.45
N LEU A 431 -5.30 -7.24 14.41
CA LEU A 431 -4.40 -7.26 13.27
C LEU A 431 -5.15 -6.75 12.04
N ALA A 432 -4.71 -5.67 11.45
CA ALA A 432 -5.19 -5.16 10.16
C ALA A 432 -4.11 -5.34 9.09
N PHE A 433 -4.53 -5.55 7.84
CA PHE A 433 -3.63 -5.70 6.72
C PHE A 433 -3.73 -4.53 5.74
N GLY A 434 -2.58 -4.08 5.28
CA GLY A 434 -2.41 -3.16 4.16
C GLY A 434 -1.35 -3.68 3.21
N THR A 435 -1.21 -3.07 2.06
CA THR A 435 -0.20 -3.45 1.07
C THR A 435 1.04 -2.57 1.11
N ASP A 436 0.89 -1.32 1.51
CA ASP A 436 1.89 -0.26 1.32
C ASP A 436 2.18 -0.01 -0.18
N TRP A 437 1.18 -0.31 -1.05
CA TRP A 437 1.30 -0.03 -2.47
C TRP A 437 1.53 1.46 -2.74
N PRO A 438 2.41 1.84 -3.69
CA PRO A 438 3.02 1.01 -4.73
C PRO A 438 4.36 0.37 -4.35
N ILE A 439 4.79 0.40 -3.09
CA ILE A 439 6.08 -0.20 -2.67
C ILE A 439 6.13 -1.69 -3.02
N VAL A 440 5.03 -2.41 -2.82
CA VAL A 440 4.88 -3.82 -3.21
C VAL A 440 3.56 -4.03 -3.97
N SER A 441 3.22 -5.28 -4.28
CA SER A 441 1.99 -5.63 -5.01
C SER A 441 0.72 -5.17 -4.29
N LEU A 442 -0.25 -4.63 -5.04
CA LEU A 442 -1.56 -4.21 -4.55
C LEU A 442 -2.49 -5.39 -4.20
N SER A 443 -2.23 -6.61 -4.72
CA SER A 443 -3.18 -7.73 -4.63
C SER A 443 -3.38 -8.24 -3.19
N PRO A 444 -4.61 -8.15 -2.61
CA PRO A 444 -4.92 -8.80 -1.34
C PRO A 444 -4.76 -10.32 -1.40
N LEU A 445 -4.99 -10.96 -2.55
CA LEU A 445 -4.81 -12.41 -2.73
C LEU A 445 -3.35 -12.83 -2.57
N HIS A 446 -2.40 -12.00 -3.03
CA HIS A 446 -0.97 -12.18 -2.74
C HIS A 446 -0.68 -12.06 -1.23
N GLY A 447 -1.32 -11.09 -0.57
CA GLY A 447 -1.21 -10.91 0.87
C GLY A 447 -1.77 -12.11 1.65
N LEU A 448 -2.94 -12.62 1.26
CA LEU A 448 -3.54 -13.83 1.85
C LEU A 448 -2.58 -15.03 1.73
N TYR A 449 -2.07 -15.28 0.52
CA TYR A 449 -1.11 -16.37 0.29
C TYR A 449 0.11 -16.25 1.20
N LYS A 450 0.74 -15.08 1.26
CA LYS A 450 1.95 -14.86 2.04
C LYS A 450 1.70 -14.89 3.56
N ALA A 451 0.56 -14.40 4.03
CA ALA A 451 0.17 -14.50 5.43
C ALA A 451 0.04 -15.96 5.89
N VAL A 452 -0.46 -16.84 5.02
CA VAL A 452 -0.71 -18.25 5.31
C VAL A 452 0.55 -19.10 5.10
N THR A 453 1.33 -18.85 4.05
CA THR A 453 2.47 -19.71 3.66
C THR A 453 3.81 -19.18 4.13
N ARG A 454 3.95 -17.87 4.23
CA ARG A 454 5.24 -17.18 4.45
C ARG A 454 6.26 -17.45 3.33
N CYS A 455 5.79 -17.83 2.14
CA CYS A 455 6.62 -18.09 0.96
C CYS A 455 6.51 -16.93 -0.05
N SER A 456 7.51 -16.83 -0.93
CA SER A 456 7.40 -15.99 -2.13
C SER A 456 6.33 -16.56 -3.08
N LEU A 457 5.83 -15.73 -4.02
CA LEU A 457 4.85 -16.19 -5.03
C LEU A 457 5.43 -17.27 -5.95
N ALA A 458 6.76 -17.30 -6.12
CA ALA A 458 7.46 -18.36 -6.83
C ALA A 458 7.56 -19.66 -6.02
N GLY A 459 7.09 -19.67 -4.77
CA GLY A 459 7.25 -20.78 -3.83
C GLY A 459 8.57 -20.68 -3.08
N GLY A 460 9.10 -21.83 -2.65
CA GLY A 460 10.38 -21.91 -1.94
C GLY A 460 10.23 -22.07 -0.43
N THR A 461 11.27 -21.70 0.33
CA THR A 461 11.31 -21.86 1.78
C THR A 461 10.51 -20.78 2.49
N ALA A 462 9.64 -21.19 3.41
CA ALA A 462 8.86 -20.27 4.21
C ALA A 462 9.74 -19.38 5.11
N PHE A 463 9.52 -18.07 5.07
CA PHE A 463 10.18 -17.11 5.95
C PHE A 463 9.50 -17.08 7.31
N VAL A 464 10.20 -17.56 8.37
CA VAL A 464 9.68 -17.63 9.75
C VAL A 464 8.29 -18.31 9.81
N PRO A 465 8.16 -19.60 9.45
CA PRO A 465 6.86 -20.27 9.29
C PRO A 465 6.00 -20.28 10.57
N ARG A 466 6.62 -20.16 11.75
CA ARG A 466 5.89 -20.06 13.03
C ARG A 466 4.98 -18.83 13.15
N GLN A 467 5.19 -17.82 12.31
CA GLN A 467 4.36 -16.61 12.26
C GLN A 467 3.24 -16.69 11.19
N ALA A 468 3.10 -17.82 10.51
CA ALA A 468 1.97 -18.05 9.60
C ALA A 468 0.64 -18.07 10.36
N ILE A 469 -0.39 -17.55 9.72
CA ILE A 469 -1.77 -17.52 10.25
C ILE A 469 -2.72 -18.30 9.36
N GLY A 470 -3.93 -18.57 9.84
CA GLY A 470 -4.96 -19.24 9.04
C GLY A 470 -5.56 -18.33 7.98
N ILE A 471 -6.10 -18.94 6.91
CA ILE A 471 -6.73 -18.17 5.81
C ILE A 471 -7.91 -17.30 6.31
N GLN A 472 -8.68 -17.79 7.28
CA GLN A 472 -9.80 -17.06 7.85
C GLN A 472 -9.34 -15.87 8.69
N GLU A 473 -8.24 -16.03 9.44
CA GLU A 473 -7.61 -14.92 10.19
C GLU A 473 -7.07 -13.86 9.21
N ALA A 474 -6.49 -14.28 8.10
CA ALA A 474 -5.98 -13.37 7.07
C ALA A 474 -7.13 -12.63 6.33
N LEU A 475 -8.21 -13.33 5.97
CA LEU A 475 -9.42 -12.70 5.42
C LEU A 475 -10.04 -11.70 6.40
N HIS A 476 -10.09 -12.06 7.69
CA HIS A 476 -10.58 -11.15 8.74
C HIS A 476 -9.74 -9.88 8.83
N ALA A 477 -8.41 -9.99 8.69
CA ALA A 477 -7.50 -8.84 8.72
C ALA A 477 -7.69 -7.88 7.53
N TYR A 478 -8.05 -8.39 6.33
CA TYR A 478 -8.39 -7.59 5.15
C TYR A 478 -9.85 -7.12 5.09
N THR A 479 -10.69 -7.45 6.05
CA THR A 479 -12.12 -7.10 6.02
C THR A 479 -12.57 -6.53 7.37
N VAL A 480 -12.93 -7.37 8.31
CA VAL A 480 -13.50 -6.98 9.62
C VAL A 480 -12.54 -6.15 10.44
N SER A 481 -11.29 -6.60 10.58
CA SER A 481 -10.27 -5.85 11.33
C SER A 481 -9.87 -4.56 10.61
N GLY A 482 -9.82 -4.56 9.27
CA GLY A 482 -9.61 -3.34 8.49
C GLY A 482 -10.70 -2.31 8.78
N ALA A 483 -11.98 -2.73 8.74
CA ALA A 483 -13.10 -1.85 9.09
C ALA A 483 -13.01 -1.35 10.54
N TYR A 484 -12.64 -2.23 11.49
CA TYR A 484 -12.43 -1.86 12.89
C TYR A 484 -11.29 -0.85 13.04
N ALA A 485 -10.19 -1.05 12.32
CA ALA A 485 -9.01 -0.19 12.40
C ALA A 485 -9.29 1.26 11.96
N CYS A 486 -10.25 1.47 11.04
CA CYS A 486 -10.66 2.79 10.57
C CYS A 486 -12.02 3.26 11.11
N HIS A 487 -12.57 2.63 12.16
CA HIS A 487 -13.84 3.00 12.78
C HIS A 487 -15.07 2.88 11.86
N ARG A 488 -15.04 1.91 10.91
CA ARG A 488 -16.11 1.68 9.93
C ARG A 488 -16.86 0.36 10.10
N GLU A 489 -16.56 -0.40 11.15
CA GLU A 489 -17.11 -1.73 11.41
C GLU A 489 -18.63 -1.77 11.52
N GLN A 490 -19.29 -0.64 11.77
CA GLN A 490 -20.75 -0.57 11.78
C GLN A 490 -21.35 -0.62 10.36
N GLN A 491 -20.58 -0.21 9.35
CA GLN A 491 -21.05 -0.03 7.98
C GLN A 491 -20.38 -0.98 6.97
N GLU A 492 -19.15 -1.41 7.24
CA GLU A 492 -18.28 -2.12 6.30
C GLU A 492 -17.71 -3.43 6.90
N GLY A 493 -16.95 -4.17 6.12
CA GLY A 493 -16.15 -5.32 6.55
C GLY A 493 -16.88 -6.64 6.67
N MET A 494 -18.22 -6.67 6.51
CA MET A 494 -19.03 -7.90 6.64
C MET A 494 -20.21 -7.89 5.68
N ILE A 495 -20.62 -9.08 5.23
CA ILE A 495 -21.88 -9.27 4.53
C ILE A 495 -23.01 -9.48 5.57
N ALA A 496 -23.64 -8.39 5.97
CA ALA A 496 -24.74 -8.42 6.96
C ALA A 496 -25.79 -7.34 6.63
N VAL A 497 -27.04 -7.60 7.03
CA VAL A 497 -28.14 -6.66 6.81
C VAL A 497 -27.85 -5.30 7.44
N GLY A 498 -28.08 -4.24 6.68
CA GLY A 498 -27.87 -2.85 7.08
C GLY A 498 -26.47 -2.31 6.78
N LYS A 499 -25.52 -3.14 6.38
CA LYS A 499 -24.19 -2.71 5.96
C LYS A 499 -24.17 -2.30 4.48
N PHE A 500 -23.17 -1.55 4.07
CA PHE A 500 -22.94 -1.24 2.66
C PHE A 500 -22.78 -2.52 1.85
N ALA A 501 -23.33 -2.52 0.65
CA ALA A 501 -23.14 -3.61 -0.31
C ALA A 501 -21.80 -3.42 -1.07
N ASP A 502 -20.71 -3.36 -0.29
CA ASP A 502 -19.33 -3.33 -0.75
C ASP A 502 -18.82 -4.76 -0.78
N LEU A 503 -18.74 -5.34 -1.97
CA LEU A 503 -18.56 -6.78 -2.16
C LEU A 503 -17.49 -7.06 -3.20
N VAL A 504 -16.76 -8.16 -3.01
CA VAL A 504 -15.91 -8.76 -4.04
C VAL A 504 -16.43 -10.14 -4.41
N VAL A 505 -16.48 -10.42 -5.70
CA VAL A 505 -16.87 -11.71 -6.28
C VAL A 505 -15.63 -12.36 -6.87
N LEU A 506 -15.30 -13.54 -6.37
CA LEU A 506 -14.13 -14.32 -6.75
C LEU A 506 -14.57 -15.59 -7.49
N ASP A 507 -13.75 -16.07 -8.43
CA ASP A 507 -14.00 -17.33 -9.13
C ASP A 507 -13.87 -18.57 -8.22
N ALA A 508 -13.21 -18.44 -7.07
CA ALA A 508 -13.08 -19.49 -6.05
C ALA A 508 -13.03 -18.91 -4.63
N ASP A 509 -13.42 -19.70 -3.62
CA ASP A 509 -13.23 -19.37 -2.21
C ASP A 509 -11.76 -19.59 -1.81
N PRO A 510 -11.04 -18.56 -1.31
CA PRO A 510 -9.66 -18.72 -0.85
C PRO A 510 -9.47 -19.78 0.24
N ALA A 511 -10.53 -20.13 0.98
CA ALA A 511 -10.47 -21.14 2.03
C ALA A 511 -10.66 -22.57 1.53
N ASP A 512 -11.21 -22.74 0.32
CA ASP A 512 -11.56 -24.06 -0.25
C ASP A 512 -10.56 -24.52 -1.33
N VAL A 513 -9.68 -23.62 -1.80
CA VAL A 513 -8.65 -23.99 -2.77
C VAL A 513 -7.35 -24.44 -2.08
N PRO A 514 -6.51 -25.25 -2.75
CA PRO A 514 -5.14 -25.46 -2.30
C PRO A 514 -4.41 -24.13 -2.13
N VAL A 515 -3.67 -23.97 -1.04
CA VAL A 515 -3.05 -22.71 -0.63
C VAL A 515 -2.20 -22.08 -1.75
N ASN A 516 -1.47 -22.89 -2.52
CA ASN A 516 -0.66 -22.42 -3.66
C ASN A 516 -1.48 -21.92 -4.86
N ARG A 517 -2.82 -22.07 -4.84
CA ARG A 517 -3.73 -21.58 -5.87
C ARG A 517 -4.40 -20.26 -5.47
N ILE A 518 -4.21 -19.79 -4.23
CA ILE A 518 -4.77 -18.50 -3.80
C ILE A 518 -4.33 -17.32 -4.70
N PRO A 519 -3.06 -17.21 -5.13
CA PRO A 519 -2.64 -16.13 -6.03
C PRO A 519 -3.26 -16.18 -7.43
N ASP A 520 -3.76 -17.36 -7.85
CA ASP A 520 -4.37 -17.57 -9.17
C ASP A 520 -5.88 -17.27 -9.18
N ILE A 521 -6.49 -17.03 -8.02
CA ILE A 521 -7.91 -16.66 -7.91
C ILE A 521 -8.13 -15.33 -8.63
N SER A 522 -9.19 -15.27 -9.41
CA SER A 522 -9.57 -14.08 -10.18
C SER A 522 -10.70 -13.31 -9.50
N VAL A 523 -10.58 -11.99 -9.44
CA VAL A 523 -11.71 -11.12 -9.14
C VAL A 523 -12.59 -11.04 -10.37
N LEU A 524 -13.84 -11.50 -10.25
CA LEU A 524 -14.83 -11.46 -11.32
C LEU A 524 -15.60 -10.15 -11.35
N MET A 525 -16.00 -9.67 -10.18
CA MET A 525 -16.72 -8.41 -10.03
C MET A 525 -16.39 -7.73 -8.70
N THR A 526 -16.47 -6.42 -8.69
CA THR A 526 -16.40 -5.60 -7.46
C THR A 526 -17.61 -4.68 -7.41
N PHE A 527 -18.25 -4.64 -6.25
CA PHE A 527 -19.40 -3.79 -5.99
C PHE A 527 -19.05 -2.76 -4.91
N LEU A 528 -19.42 -1.51 -5.14
CA LEU A 528 -19.40 -0.44 -4.16
C LEU A 528 -20.82 0.11 -4.02
N GLU A 529 -21.41 0.02 -2.81
CA GLU A 529 -22.83 0.36 -2.57
C GLU A 529 -23.77 -0.34 -3.58
N GLY A 530 -23.47 -1.60 -3.89
CA GLY A 530 -24.23 -2.38 -4.87
C GLY A 530 -24.09 -1.92 -6.32
N ARG A 531 -23.31 -0.88 -6.60
CA ARG A 531 -22.91 -0.46 -7.95
C ARG A 531 -21.74 -1.34 -8.41
N VAL A 532 -21.82 -1.89 -9.61
CA VAL A 532 -20.69 -2.60 -10.23
C VAL A 532 -19.63 -1.56 -10.58
N VAL A 533 -18.44 -1.68 -9.98
CA VAL A 533 -17.30 -0.83 -10.25
C VAL A 533 -16.20 -1.54 -11.03
N TYR A 534 -16.26 -2.87 -11.08
CA TYR A 534 -15.43 -3.72 -11.92
C TYR A 534 -16.22 -4.96 -12.34
N ASP A 535 -16.09 -5.35 -13.63
CA ASP A 535 -16.62 -6.60 -14.19
C ASP A 535 -15.62 -7.14 -15.20
N ALA A 536 -14.97 -8.26 -14.87
CA ALA A 536 -13.93 -8.88 -15.70
C ALA A 536 -14.44 -9.26 -17.12
N ARG A 537 -15.75 -9.48 -17.29
CA ARG A 537 -16.35 -9.82 -18.59
C ARG A 537 -16.34 -8.65 -19.57
N VAL A 538 -16.48 -7.42 -19.04
CA VAL A 538 -16.44 -6.18 -19.84
C VAL A 538 -14.99 -5.78 -20.15
N ASP A 539 -14.12 -5.85 -19.15
CA ASP A 539 -12.70 -5.45 -19.26
C ASP A 539 -11.92 -6.31 -20.29
N CYS A 540 -12.30 -7.59 -20.45
CA CYS A 540 -11.71 -8.46 -21.46
C CYS A 540 -12.12 -8.09 -22.91
N THR A 541 -13.28 -7.45 -23.11
CA THR A 541 -13.73 -7.06 -24.45
C THR A 541 -13.09 -5.78 -24.95
N GLU A 542 -12.74 -4.85 -24.03
CA GLU A 542 -12.05 -3.59 -24.38
C GLU A 542 -10.55 -3.81 -24.73
N LYS A 543 -9.92 -4.84 -24.17
CA LYS A 543 -8.53 -5.21 -24.51
C LYS A 543 -8.39 -6.02 -25.80
N ALA A 544 -9.48 -6.53 -26.34
CA ALA A 544 -9.53 -7.32 -27.58
C ALA A 544 -9.98 -6.50 -28.81
N ALA A 545 -10.38 -5.26 -28.63
CA ALA A 545 -10.76 -4.29 -29.66
C ALA A 545 -9.66 -3.25 -29.87
#